data_ec380d6b8cb15842a7ac4f4dd174c2dd
#
_entry.id   ec380d6b8cb15842a7ac4f4dd174c2dd
#
_cell.length_a   1.000
_cell.length_b   1.000
_cell.length_c   1.000
_cell.angle_alpha   90.00
_cell.angle_beta   90.00
_cell.angle_gamma   90.00
#
_symmetry.space_group_name_H-M   'P 1'
#
loop_
_entity.id
_entity.type
_entity.pdbx_description
1 polymer ?
#
loop_
_entity_poly.entity_id
_entity_poly.type
_entity_poly.pdbx_seq_one_letter_code
_entity_poly.pdbx_strand_id
1 'polypeptide(L)'
;MLELRYQKGLIIFEGEFTIPLARKDERINKYVAEGIKYKEIINYLESSEKPYRDNVLDLLTGLADLNSNISLRPYQKEALKAWNGEKRGIVIMPTGSGKTILGLKIIEQINSATLIVVPTLDLVAQWKNEIKEAFDIKAGEFTGDSKELKEITVTTYDSAYLNAEYLGNKVRLVIFDEVHHLASEGYRQIAETFATPFRLGLTATYEREDGLHSVLPQIVGEVVYRTDIDDLAGEYLADYNVERISIEFTPDEKKKYEKNRKIFRNYLISRNIQLNSASDFQKIVMRSGRDPAARSAILAHKKAEKIAFNSENKIKFLRTVLNKEDRIIIFTKYNSMVYKISQTFFIPCITHKTSARERKRLLRQFRGGKYTAIVSSRVLDEGIDVPEANIGVIVSGTGSAREYIQRLGRLLRPKENKQAILYELVTKESTEINTAYRRKT
;
A
#
# COMPACT_ATOMS: atom_id res chain seq x y z
N MET A 1 24.26 11.47 37.35
CA MET A 1 24.34 11.27 35.90
C MET A 1 23.03 10.68 35.46
N LEU A 2 22.41 11.20 34.43
CA LEU A 2 21.16 10.69 33.88
C LEU A 2 21.42 9.39 33.10
N GLU A 3 20.57 8.37 33.29
CA GLU A 3 20.60 7.14 32.53
C GLU A 3 19.25 6.95 31.81
N LEU A 4 19.32 6.61 30.53
CA LEU A 4 18.15 6.31 29.71
C LEU A 4 18.12 4.81 29.41
N ARG A 5 16.94 4.20 29.56
CA ARG A 5 16.71 2.78 29.23
C ARG A 5 15.42 2.60 28.47
N TYR A 6 15.38 1.64 27.56
CA TYR A 6 14.15 1.24 26.86
C TYR A 6 13.45 0.13 27.64
N GLN A 7 12.15 0.31 27.84
CA GLN A 7 11.31 -0.74 28.43
C GLN A 7 9.92 -0.71 27.80
N LYS A 8 9.57 -1.75 27.05
CA LYS A 8 8.23 -1.96 26.49
C LYS A 8 7.65 -0.74 25.76
N GLY A 9 8.43 -0.12 24.89
CA GLY A 9 7.99 1.03 24.10
C GLY A 9 8.18 2.38 24.78
N LEU A 10 8.63 2.40 26.03
CA LEU A 10 8.91 3.62 26.78
C LEU A 10 10.42 3.79 26.99
N ILE A 11 10.85 5.03 26.99
CA ILE A 11 12.17 5.46 27.47
C ILE A 11 12.03 5.85 28.92
N ILE A 12 12.74 5.16 29.79
CA ILE A 12 12.74 5.41 31.24
C ILE A 12 13.98 6.21 31.58
N PHE A 13 13.79 7.25 32.40
CA PHE A 13 14.86 8.13 32.88
C PHE A 13 15.15 7.83 34.33
N GLU A 14 16.42 7.56 34.62
CA GLU A 14 16.93 7.34 35.98
C GLU A 14 17.97 8.41 36.29
N GLY A 15 17.74 9.20 37.39
CA GLY A 15 18.58 10.29 37.81
C GLY A 15 17.83 11.60 38.03
N GLU A 16 18.54 12.60 38.56
CA GLU A 16 17.97 13.91 38.96
C GLU A 16 17.99 14.91 37.79
N PHE A 17 17.26 14.65 36.73
CA PHE A 17 17.20 15.59 35.63
C PHE A 17 15.83 15.60 34.97
N THR A 18 15.24 16.77 34.84
CA THR A 18 13.95 16.94 34.15
C THR A 18 14.17 17.22 32.65
N ILE A 19 13.57 16.42 31.81
CA ILE A 19 13.56 16.60 30.36
C ILE A 19 12.18 17.09 29.93
N PRO A 20 12.06 18.15 29.11
CA PRO A 20 10.77 18.71 28.71
C PRO A 20 9.84 17.70 28.01
N LEU A 21 10.42 16.67 27.38
CA LEU A 21 9.71 15.62 26.63
C LEU A 21 9.28 14.43 27.52
N ALA A 22 9.71 14.41 28.78
CA ALA A 22 9.39 13.35 29.72
C ALA A 22 8.23 13.73 30.65
N ARG A 23 7.39 12.76 30.96
CA ARG A 23 6.32 12.89 31.96
C ARG A 23 6.59 11.98 33.15
N LYS A 24 6.19 12.39 34.34
CA LYS A 24 6.28 11.54 35.52
C LYS A 24 5.17 10.47 35.47
N ASP A 25 5.53 9.21 35.55
CA ASP A 25 4.59 8.11 35.78
C ASP A 25 4.58 7.77 37.27
N GLU A 26 3.48 8.13 37.95
CA GLU A 26 3.35 7.97 39.39
C GLU A 26 3.32 6.51 39.85
N ARG A 27 2.91 5.57 38.95
CA ARG A 27 2.83 4.14 39.27
C ARG A 27 4.20 3.52 39.51
N ILE A 28 5.22 4.01 38.79
CA ILE A 28 6.59 3.53 38.89
C ILE A 28 7.52 4.58 39.50
N ASN A 29 6.99 5.77 39.79
CA ASN A 29 7.72 6.94 40.34
C ASN A 29 8.97 7.30 39.51
N LYS A 30 8.89 7.20 38.18
CA LYS A 30 9.96 7.54 37.25
C LYS A 30 9.45 8.48 36.15
N TYR A 31 10.38 9.20 35.54
CA TYR A 31 10.09 9.94 34.32
C TYR A 31 10.14 8.99 33.12
N VAL A 32 9.20 9.14 32.20
CA VAL A 32 9.06 8.30 31.03
C VAL A 32 8.72 9.14 29.80
N ALA A 33 9.15 8.68 28.62
CA ALA A 33 8.72 9.19 27.34
C ALA A 33 8.42 8.03 26.37
N GLU A 34 7.61 8.27 25.34
CA GLU A 34 7.36 7.28 24.29
C GLU A 34 8.63 7.05 23.47
N GLY A 35 8.81 5.82 22.96
CA GLY A 35 9.97 5.45 22.15
C GLY A 35 10.20 6.36 20.95
N ILE A 36 9.11 6.81 20.30
CA ILE A 36 9.17 7.73 19.15
C ILE A 36 9.95 9.02 19.42
N LYS A 37 9.99 9.46 20.67
CA LYS A 37 10.67 10.69 21.10
C LYS A 37 12.18 10.53 21.26
N TYR A 38 12.74 9.35 21.05
CA TYR A 38 14.14 9.07 21.28
C TYR A 38 15.08 10.05 20.58
N LYS A 39 14.90 10.29 19.27
CA LYS A 39 15.76 11.23 18.50
C LYS A 39 15.70 12.65 19.08
N GLU A 40 14.50 13.12 19.42
CA GLU A 40 14.29 14.44 20.01
C GLU A 40 14.95 14.57 21.39
N ILE A 41 14.86 13.50 22.20
CA ILE A 41 15.49 13.44 23.53
C ILE A 41 17.00 13.49 23.41
N ILE A 42 17.60 12.70 22.51
CA ILE A 42 19.05 12.69 22.33
C ILE A 42 19.54 14.06 21.83
N ASN A 43 18.88 14.64 20.85
CA ASN A 43 19.24 15.99 20.36
C ASN A 43 19.16 17.04 21.49
N TYR A 44 18.14 16.97 22.35
CA TYR A 44 18.03 17.87 23.51
C TYR A 44 19.17 17.66 24.51
N LEU A 45 19.53 16.42 24.82
CA LEU A 45 20.59 16.10 25.74
C LEU A 45 21.97 16.53 25.23
N GLU A 46 22.24 16.31 23.94
CA GLU A 46 23.45 16.75 23.27
C GLU A 46 23.58 18.30 23.30
N SER A 47 22.49 19.02 23.03
CA SER A 47 22.47 20.48 23.09
C SER A 47 22.59 21.04 24.53
N SER A 48 22.25 20.28 25.55
CA SER A 48 22.27 20.71 26.95
C SER A 48 23.64 20.52 27.62
N GLU A 49 24.60 19.89 26.95
CA GLU A 49 25.96 19.58 27.44
C GLU A 49 26.00 18.82 28.78
N LYS A 50 24.89 18.19 29.19
CA LYS A 50 24.78 17.44 30.43
C LYS A 50 25.22 15.99 30.23
N PRO A 51 25.98 15.42 31.17
CA PRO A 51 26.44 14.05 31.09
C PRO A 51 25.25 13.08 31.24
N TYR A 52 25.07 12.21 30.26
CA TYR A 52 24.07 11.15 30.30
C TYR A 52 24.66 9.82 29.80
N ARG A 53 24.00 8.73 30.14
CA ARG A 53 24.28 7.38 29.64
C ARG A 53 23.08 6.89 28.84
N ASP A 54 23.30 6.60 27.57
CA ASP A 54 22.28 6.08 26.69
C ASP A 54 22.36 4.57 26.59
N ASN A 55 21.36 3.89 27.15
CA ASN A 55 21.15 2.45 27.07
C ASN A 55 19.76 2.13 26.43
N VAL A 56 19.24 3.00 25.56
CA VAL A 56 17.94 2.83 24.94
C VAL A 56 18.00 1.82 23.80
N LEU A 57 18.97 1.97 22.90
CA LEU A 57 19.11 1.07 21.76
C LEU A 57 19.93 -0.16 22.11
N ASP A 58 19.36 -1.33 21.82
CA ASP A 58 19.99 -2.65 21.92
C ASP A 58 20.07 -3.24 20.51
N LEU A 59 20.96 -2.65 19.70
CA LEU A 59 21.05 -2.93 18.28
C LEU A 59 21.56 -4.35 18.01
N LEU A 60 20.96 -4.97 16.99
CA LEU A 60 21.51 -6.18 16.39
C LEU A 60 22.89 -5.84 15.79
N THR A 61 23.89 -6.65 16.10
CA THR A 61 25.30 -6.43 15.74
C THR A 61 25.79 -7.54 14.82
N GLY A 62 26.87 -7.29 14.10
CA GLY A 62 27.50 -8.29 13.20
C GLY A 62 27.32 -7.99 11.71
N LEU A 63 26.73 -6.85 11.37
CA LEU A 63 26.60 -6.45 9.96
C LEU A 63 27.98 -6.10 9.41
N ALA A 64 28.39 -6.80 8.34
CA ALA A 64 29.56 -6.43 7.55
C ALA A 64 29.26 -5.15 6.74
N ASP A 65 30.31 -4.47 6.27
CA ASP A 65 30.13 -3.31 5.40
C ASP A 65 29.37 -3.69 4.15
N LEU A 66 28.23 -3.02 3.96
CA LEU A 66 27.38 -3.25 2.80
C LEU A 66 27.92 -2.47 1.59
N ASN A 67 28.13 -3.18 0.51
CA ASN A 67 28.54 -2.60 -0.77
C ASN A 67 27.65 -3.18 -1.87
N SER A 68 27.01 -2.33 -2.63
CA SER A 68 26.19 -2.72 -3.75
C SER A 68 26.60 -2.04 -5.05
N ASN A 69 26.33 -2.70 -6.17
CA ASN A 69 26.47 -2.09 -7.51
C ASN A 69 25.21 -1.30 -7.92
N ILE A 70 24.38 -0.89 -6.95
CA ILE A 70 23.14 -0.15 -7.23
C ILE A 70 23.47 1.24 -7.74
N SER A 71 23.06 1.53 -8.97
CA SER A 71 23.10 2.86 -9.57
C SER A 71 21.72 3.49 -9.48
N LEU A 72 21.62 4.62 -8.79
CA LEU A 72 20.38 5.37 -8.68
C LEU A 72 20.14 6.24 -9.91
N ARG A 73 18.89 6.28 -10.36
CA ARG A 73 18.38 7.22 -11.36
C ARG A 73 18.37 8.65 -10.81
N PRO A 74 18.37 9.71 -11.65
CA PRO A 74 18.40 11.10 -11.18
C PRO A 74 17.37 11.41 -10.09
N TYR A 75 16.11 11.11 -10.31
CA TYR A 75 15.03 11.34 -9.33
C TYR A 75 15.19 10.54 -8.02
N GLN A 76 15.79 9.34 -8.08
CA GLN A 76 16.10 8.56 -6.87
C GLN A 76 17.25 9.19 -6.07
N LYS A 77 18.24 9.80 -6.76
CA LYS A 77 19.31 10.57 -6.09
C LYS A 77 18.75 11.78 -5.37
N GLU A 78 17.79 12.48 -5.98
CA GLU A 78 17.09 13.60 -5.36
C GLU A 78 16.30 13.17 -4.13
N ALA A 79 15.55 12.07 -4.24
CA ALA A 79 14.81 11.50 -3.11
C ALA A 79 15.75 11.09 -1.96
N LEU A 80 16.88 10.46 -2.27
CA LEU A 80 17.91 10.11 -1.29
C LEU A 80 18.49 11.36 -0.62
N LYS A 81 18.83 12.39 -1.40
CA LYS A 81 19.35 13.66 -0.88
C LYS A 81 18.34 14.34 0.04
N ALA A 82 17.07 14.39 -0.35
CA ALA A 82 16.01 14.98 0.45
C ALA A 82 15.82 14.23 1.79
N TRP A 83 15.79 12.89 1.77
CA TRP A 83 15.67 12.10 2.98
C TRP A 83 16.89 12.24 3.91
N ASN A 84 18.09 12.38 3.37
CA ASN A 84 19.33 12.51 4.13
C ASN A 84 19.37 13.74 5.04
N GLY A 85 18.60 14.78 4.75
CA GLY A 85 18.57 16.00 5.57
C GLY A 85 18.21 15.68 7.03
N GLU A 86 17.10 15.00 7.24
CA GLU A 86 16.58 14.65 8.56
C GLU A 86 16.76 13.17 8.93
N LYS A 87 17.05 12.32 7.95
CA LYS A 87 17.02 10.85 8.05
C LYS A 87 15.68 10.33 8.61
N ARG A 88 14.64 11.14 8.42
CA ARG A 88 13.24 10.83 8.71
C ARG A 88 12.38 11.46 7.62
N GLY A 89 11.43 10.70 7.08
CA GLY A 89 10.51 11.26 6.10
C GLY A 89 9.89 10.21 5.20
N ILE A 90 8.92 10.69 4.44
CA ILE A 90 8.14 9.89 3.50
C ILE A 90 8.55 10.27 2.08
N VAL A 91 8.80 9.24 1.29
CA VAL A 91 9.08 9.35 -0.14
C VAL A 91 7.89 8.78 -0.90
N ILE A 92 7.27 9.63 -1.72
CA ILE A 92 6.14 9.26 -2.57
C ILE A 92 6.65 9.13 -4.00
N MET A 93 6.62 7.91 -4.51
CA MET A 93 7.05 7.60 -5.87
C MET A 93 6.11 6.57 -6.49
N PRO A 94 5.83 6.66 -7.79
CA PRO A 94 4.98 5.70 -8.47
C PRO A 94 5.46 4.26 -8.29
N THR A 95 4.55 3.36 -8.52
CA THR A 95 4.86 1.94 -8.59
C THR A 95 5.78 1.67 -9.79
N GLY A 96 6.79 0.82 -9.63
CA GLY A 96 7.80 0.55 -10.68
C GLY A 96 8.93 1.59 -10.79
N SER A 97 8.87 2.69 -10.04
CA SER A 97 9.94 3.69 -9.99
C SER A 97 11.19 3.26 -9.22
N GLY A 98 11.18 2.06 -8.62
CA GLY A 98 12.32 1.55 -7.84
C GLY A 98 12.38 2.07 -6.41
N LYS A 99 11.24 2.17 -5.72
CA LYS A 99 11.19 2.46 -4.26
C LYS A 99 12.08 1.52 -3.44
N THR A 100 12.04 0.22 -3.77
CA THR A 100 12.88 -0.79 -3.10
C THR A 100 14.38 -0.52 -3.32
N ILE A 101 14.77 -0.13 -4.54
CA ILE A 101 16.15 0.25 -4.88
C ILE A 101 16.62 1.44 -4.04
N LEU A 102 15.76 2.46 -3.87
CA LEU A 102 16.06 3.58 -2.97
C LEU A 102 16.22 3.11 -1.52
N GLY A 103 15.33 2.24 -1.04
CA GLY A 103 15.39 1.65 0.29
C GLY A 103 16.69 0.88 0.52
N LEU A 104 17.12 0.06 -0.44
CA LEU A 104 18.39 -0.67 -0.40
C LEU A 104 19.59 0.30 -0.32
N LYS A 105 19.58 1.38 -1.10
CA LYS A 105 20.66 2.36 -1.05
C LYS A 105 20.71 3.12 0.28
N ILE A 106 19.58 3.35 0.91
CA ILE A 106 19.50 3.93 2.27
C ILE A 106 20.03 2.93 3.30
N ILE A 107 19.70 1.63 3.19
CA ILE A 107 20.25 0.58 4.05
C ILE A 107 21.77 0.54 3.96
N GLU A 108 22.31 0.53 2.74
CA GLU A 108 23.77 0.58 2.49
C GLU A 108 24.42 1.81 3.13
N GLN A 109 23.82 2.99 2.96
CA GLN A 109 24.36 4.24 3.50
C GLN A 109 24.33 4.29 5.03
N ILE A 110 23.29 3.78 5.66
CA ILE A 110 23.17 3.76 7.14
C ILE A 110 24.04 2.66 7.74
N ASN A 111 24.23 1.56 7.02
CA ASN A 111 25.05 0.41 7.40
C ASN A 111 24.88 0.00 8.87
N SER A 112 23.65 -0.18 9.30
CA SER A 112 23.29 -0.54 10.67
C SER A 112 22.03 -1.39 10.71
N ALA A 113 21.75 -1.97 11.87
CA ALA A 113 20.57 -2.78 12.09
C ALA A 113 19.29 -2.12 11.54
N THR A 114 18.60 -2.82 10.66
CA THR A 114 17.45 -2.30 9.90
C THR A 114 16.28 -3.26 9.94
N LEU A 115 15.09 -2.72 10.19
CA LEU A 115 13.82 -3.43 10.09
C LEU A 115 13.01 -2.89 8.91
N ILE A 116 12.55 -3.78 8.05
CA ILE A 116 11.69 -3.45 6.92
C ILE A 116 10.29 -4.00 7.21
N VAL A 117 9.30 -3.13 7.28
CA VAL A 117 7.91 -3.47 7.61
C VAL A 117 7.08 -3.39 6.33
N VAL A 118 6.46 -4.49 5.95
CA VAL A 118 5.71 -4.63 4.68
C VAL A 118 4.30 -5.18 4.92
N PRO A 119 3.32 -4.93 4.03
CA PRO A 119 1.94 -5.37 4.25
C PRO A 119 1.70 -6.88 4.04
N THR A 120 2.53 -7.58 3.26
CA THR A 120 2.24 -8.97 2.88
C THR A 120 3.48 -9.88 2.92
N LEU A 121 3.26 -11.18 3.10
CA LEU A 121 4.33 -12.19 3.05
C LEU A 121 5.01 -12.29 1.67
N ASP A 122 4.30 -11.95 0.60
CA ASP A 122 4.89 -11.91 -0.74
C ASP A 122 5.93 -10.78 -0.85
N LEU A 123 5.66 -9.61 -0.24
CA LEU A 123 6.66 -8.54 -0.13
C LEU A 123 7.81 -8.89 0.80
N VAL A 124 7.58 -9.65 1.87
CA VAL A 124 8.68 -10.19 2.70
C VAL A 124 9.63 -10.99 1.83
N ALA A 125 9.11 -11.91 1.03
CA ALA A 125 9.92 -12.74 0.12
C ALA A 125 10.64 -11.90 -0.94
N GLN A 126 9.98 -10.87 -1.48
CA GLN A 126 10.57 -9.96 -2.47
C GLN A 126 11.74 -9.18 -1.87
N TRP A 127 11.55 -8.50 -0.74
CA TRP A 127 12.61 -7.74 -0.08
C TRP A 127 13.81 -8.61 0.29
N LYS A 128 13.58 -9.83 0.78
CA LYS A 128 14.66 -10.80 1.08
C LYS A 128 15.47 -11.16 -0.16
N ASN A 129 14.82 -11.35 -1.30
CA ASN A 129 15.49 -11.62 -2.56
C ASN A 129 16.29 -10.43 -3.04
N GLU A 130 15.72 -9.23 -3.01
CA GLU A 130 16.41 -8.00 -3.44
C GLU A 130 17.62 -7.66 -2.53
N ILE A 131 17.50 -7.88 -1.21
CA ILE A 131 18.63 -7.76 -0.27
C ILE A 131 19.73 -8.75 -0.61
N LYS A 132 19.37 -10.02 -0.92
CA LYS A 132 20.34 -11.03 -1.31
C LYS A 132 21.04 -10.68 -2.62
N GLU A 133 20.30 -10.19 -3.62
CA GLU A 133 20.86 -9.77 -4.90
C GLU A 133 21.77 -8.53 -4.78
N ALA A 134 21.39 -7.58 -3.91
CA ALA A 134 22.13 -6.34 -3.72
C ALA A 134 23.42 -6.50 -2.90
N PHE A 135 23.38 -7.30 -1.84
CA PHE A 135 24.44 -7.35 -0.82
C PHE A 135 25.03 -8.74 -0.61
N ASP A 136 24.51 -9.77 -1.29
CA ASP A 136 24.86 -11.20 -1.09
C ASP A 136 24.70 -11.69 0.36
N ILE A 137 23.77 -11.10 1.11
CA ILE A 137 23.45 -11.51 2.48
C ILE A 137 22.04 -12.09 2.59
N LYS A 138 21.82 -12.94 3.58
CA LYS A 138 20.51 -13.50 3.88
C LYS A 138 19.85 -12.68 4.97
N ALA A 139 18.85 -11.88 4.61
CA ALA A 139 18.02 -11.15 5.58
C ALA A 139 17.25 -12.08 6.51
N GLY A 140 17.04 -11.64 7.75
CA GLY A 140 16.14 -12.26 8.71
C GLY A 140 14.68 -12.15 8.28
N GLU A 141 13.84 -13.00 8.83
CA GLU A 141 12.39 -12.98 8.64
C GLU A 141 11.70 -13.08 9.99
N PHE A 142 10.92 -12.05 10.32
CA PHE A 142 10.18 -12.03 11.58
C PHE A 142 8.67 -11.91 11.28
N THR A 143 8.02 -13.07 11.14
CA THR A 143 6.61 -13.19 10.75
C THR A 143 5.88 -14.18 11.69
N GLY A 144 4.63 -14.52 11.38
CA GLY A 144 3.89 -15.57 12.09
C GLY A 144 4.60 -16.93 12.04
N ASP A 145 5.22 -17.24 10.90
CA ASP A 145 5.83 -18.54 10.61
C ASP A 145 7.33 -18.59 10.95
N SER A 146 8.01 -17.45 11.08
CA SER A 146 9.45 -17.36 11.35
C SER A 146 9.75 -16.28 12.38
N LYS A 147 10.71 -16.51 13.27
CA LYS A 147 11.19 -15.56 14.29
C LYS A 147 12.68 -15.31 14.18
N GLU A 148 13.23 -15.41 12.96
CA GLU A 148 14.65 -15.19 12.70
C GLU A 148 14.96 -13.69 12.63
N LEU A 149 15.56 -13.14 13.68
CA LEU A 149 16.10 -11.78 13.70
C LEU A 149 17.56 -11.77 13.22
N LYS A 150 17.86 -10.83 12.33
CA LYS A 150 19.20 -10.50 11.86
C LYS A 150 19.36 -8.98 11.75
N GLU A 151 20.56 -8.56 11.47
CA GLU A 151 20.89 -7.13 11.31
C GLU A 151 20.02 -6.44 10.27
N ILE A 152 19.66 -7.15 9.20
CA ILE A 152 18.59 -6.71 8.28
C ILE A 152 17.48 -7.74 8.35
N THR A 153 16.33 -7.32 8.85
CA THR A 153 15.15 -8.18 9.04
C THR A 153 13.95 -7.60 8.31
N VAL A 154 13.19 -8.47 7.66
CA VAL A 154 11.90 -8.13 7.03
C VAL A 154 10.76 -8.72 7.85
N THR A 155 9.73 -7.92 8.10
CA THR A 155 8.55 -8.30 8.88
C THR A 155 7.26 -7.79 8.23
N THR A 156 6.11 -8.33 8.64
CA THR A 156 4.80 -7.78 8.26
C THR A 156 4.32 -6.75 9.28
N TYR A 157 3.39 -5.84 8.86
CA TYR A 157 2.74 -4.90 9.78
C TYR A 157 2.09 -5.62 10.97
N ASP A 158 1.40 -6.75 10.74
CA ASP A 158 0.80 -7.54 11.82
C ASP A 158 1.85 -8.05 12.81
N SER A 159 2.95 -8.61 12.30
CA SER A 159 4.00 -9.15 13.16
C SER A 159 4.76 -8.05 13.91
N ALA A 160 5.01 -6.91 13.25
CA ALA A 160 5.63 -5.75 13.88
C ALA A 160 4.73 -5.17 14.98
N TYR A 161 3.41 -5.08 14.74
CA TYR A 161 2.44 -4.62 15.73
C TYR A 161 2.40 -5.52 16.98
N LEU A 162 2.26 -6.82 16.76
CA LEU A 162 2.20 -7.79 17.87
C LEU A 162 3.48 -7.87 18.71
N ASN A 163 4.61 -7.47 18.13
CA ASN A 163 5.92 -7.55 18.77
C ASN A 163 6.61 -6.17 18.88
N ALA A 164 5.84 -5.08 18.84
CA ALA A 164 6.40 -3.73 18.81
C ALA A 164 7.30 -3.43 20.01
N GLU A 165 6.91 -3.86 21.20
CA GLU A 165 7.67 -3.70 22.43
C GLU A 165 9.04 -4.39 22.38
N TYR A 166 9.13 -5.55 21.74
CA TYR A 166 10.35 -6.33 21.61
C TYR A 166 11.28 -5.79 20.52
N LEU A 167 10.70 -5.38 19.38
CA LEU A 167 11.46 -4.92 18.22
C LEU A 167 11.90 -3.46 18.31
N GLY A 168 11.25 -2.68 19.16
CA GLY A 168 11.28 -1.23 19.14
C GLY A 168 12.62 -0.56 19.42
N ASN A 169 13.60 -1.28 19.98
CA ASN A 169 14.94 -0.77 20.22
C ASN A 169 16.07 -1.59 19.55
N LYS A 170 15.71 -2.57 18.70
CA LYS A 170 16.68 -3.49 18.09
C LYS A 170 17.32 -2.95 16.82
N VAL A 171 16.79 -1.89 16.25
CA VAL A 171 17.22 -1.37 14.96
C VAL A 171 17.43 0.14 14.97
N ARG A 172 18.36 0.61 14.15
CA ARG A 172 18.66 2.03 13.96
C ARG A 172 17.83 2.65 12.85
N LEU A 173 17.48 1.86 11.82
CA LEU A 173 16.64 2.26 10.70
C LEU A 173 15.38 1.40 10.66
N VAL A 174 14.22 2.04 10.49
CA VAL A 174 12.99 1.36 10.11
C VAL A 174 12.50 1.88 8.77
N ILE A 175 12.18 0.95 7.86
CA ILE A 175 11.57 1.25 6.56
C ILE A 175 10.14 0.71 6.59
N PHE A 176 9.17 1.60 6.39
CA PHE A 176 7.76 1.27 6.24
C PHE A 176 7.43 1.27 4.75
N ASP A 177 7.38 0.11 4.12
CA ASP A 177 6.93 -0.02 2.75
C ASP A 177 5.40 0.00 2.71
N GLU A 178 4.83 0.71 1.70
CA GLU A 178 3.42 1.09 1.65
C GLU A 178 2.96 1.74 2.97
N VAL A 179 3.66 2.79 3.35
CA VAL A 179 3.54 3.47 4.66
C VAL A 179 2.12 3.94 5.01
N HIS A 180 1.24 4.08 4.03
CA HIS A 180 -0.16 4.41 4.27
C HIS A 180 -0.90 3.39 5.16
N HIS A 181 -0.42 2.14 5.26
CA HIS A 181 -0.95 1.14 6.20
C HIS A 181 -0.68 1.53 7.65
N LEU A 182 0.45 2.18 7.93
CA LEU A 182 0.83 2.60 9.28
C LEU A 182 -0.16 3.61 9.90
N ALA A 183 -0.90 4.34 9.07
CA ALA A 183 -1.88 5.32 9.52
C ALA A 183 -3.11 4.71 10.24
N SER A 184 -3.34 3.40 10.13
CA SER A 184 -4.44 2.75 10.85
C SER A 184 -4.20 2.72 12.37
N GLU A 185 -5.26 2.80 13.17
CA GLU A 185 -5.15 2.93 14.64
C GLU A 185 -4.26 1.88 15.30
N GLY A 186 -4.37 0.61 14.90
CA GLY A 186 -3.53 -0.45 15.47
C GLY A 186 -2.06 -0.28 15.09
N TYR A 187 -1.75 -0.07 13.82
CA TYR A 187 -0.36 -0.04 13.36
C TYR A 187 0.41 1.21 13.76
N ARG A 188 -0.24 2.32 14.13
CA ARG A 188 0.43 3.51 14.71
C ARG A 188 1.29 3.15 15.90
N GLN A 189 0.84 2.20 16.72
CA GLN A 189 1.58 1.74 17.88
C GLN A 189 2.99 1.25 17.54
N ILE A 190 3.21 0.70 16.33
CA ILE A 190 4.56 0.32 15.88
C ILE A 190 5.49 1.53 15.93
N ALA A 191 5.07 2.63 15.29
CA ALA A 191 5.90 3.83 15.22
C ALA A 191 6.06 4.54 16.58
N GLU A 192 5.01 4.57 17.38
CA GLU A 192 5.00 5.21 18.71
C GLU A 192 5.92 4.47 19.71
N THR A 193 5.93 3.13 19.61
CA THR A 193 6.72 2.25 20.47
C THR A 193 8.21 2.27 20.11
N PHE A 194 8.53 2.40 18.82
CA PHE A 194 9.91 2.28 18.34
C PHE A 194 10.79 3.47 18.74
N ALA A 195 11.91 3.20 19.40
CA ALA A 195 12.96 4.18 19.68
C ALA A 195 13.92 4.39 18.49
N THR A 196 13.61 3.83 17.34
CA THR A 196 14.42 3.89 16.12
C THR A 196 14.57 5.33 15.62
N PRO A 197 15.81 5.88 15.54
CA PRO A 197 16.02 7.30 15.21
C PRO A 197 15.81 7.61 13.72
N PHE A 198 16.09 6.67 12.82
CA PHE A 198 15.97 6.87 11.37
C PHE A 198 14.75 6.15 10.83
N ARG A 199 13.91 6.88 10.07
CA ARG A 199 12.63 6.38 9.59
C ARG A 199 12.43 6.73 8.13
N LEU A 200 12.08 5.74 7.32
CA LEU A 200 11.73 5.93 5.92
C LEU A 200 10.32 5.37 5.68
N GLY A 201 9.43 6.20 5.18
CA GLY A 201 8.15 5.78 4.62
C GLY A 201 8.24 5.72 3.10
N LEU A 202 7.87 4.61 2.50
CA LEU A 202 7.78 4.44 1.05
C LEU A 202 6.33 4.19 0.67
N THR A 203 5.81 4.91 -0.32
CA THR A 203 4.48 4.64 -0.86
C THR A 203 4.34 5.18 -2.28
N ALA A 204 3.41 4.60 -3.03
CA ALA A 204 2.92 5.19 -4.28
C ALA A 204 1.66 6.04 -4.03
N THR A 205 0.94 5.77 -2.95
CA THR A 205 -0.33 6.39 -2.59
C THR A 205 -0.24 6.90 -1.16
N TYR A 206 -0.24 8.21 -1.01
CA TYR A 206 -0.14 8.83 0.31
C TYR A 206 -1.52 9.09 0.91
N GLU A 207 -2.42 9.64 0.11
CA GLU A 207 -3.76 10.06 0.52
C GLU A 207 -4.67 8.83 0.73
N ARG A 208 -5.32 8.76 1.89
CA ARG A 208 -6.34 7.76 2.23
C ARG A 208 -7.73 8.38 2.19
N GLU A 209 -8.72 7.62 1.75
CA GLU A 209 -10.13 8.08 1.72
C GLU A 209 -10.69 8.42 3.11
N ASP A 210 -10.15 7.81 4.17
CA ASP A 210 -10.54 8.04 5.56
C ASP A 210 -9.81 9.23 6.22
N GLY A 211 -8.87 9.88 5.52
CA GLY A 211 -8.11 11.02 6.03
C GLY A 211 -7.04 10.68 7.07
N LEU A 212 -6.88 9.41 7.45
CA LEU A 212 -5.94 9.01 8.51
C LEU A 212 -4.47 9.21 8.15
N HIS A 213 -4.13 9.43 6.86
CA HIS A 213 -2.76 9.74 6.44
C HIS A 213 -2.18 11.00 7.10
N SER A 214 -3.03 11.90 7.61
CA SER A 214 -2.60 13.13 8.31
C SER A 214 -1.77 12.89 9.56
N VAL A 215 -1.74 11.67 10.11
CA VAL A 215 -0.89 11.32 11.25
C VAL A 215 0.53 10.93 10.85
N LEU A 216 0.76 10.54 9.60
CA LEU A 216 2.04 10.02 9.13
C LEU A 216 3.22 10.98 9.33
N PRO A 217 3.10 12.32 9.10
CA PRO A 217 4.17 13.26 9.39
C PRO A 217 4.67 13.22 10.83
N GLN A 218 3.77 13.00 11.78
CA GLN A 218 4.12 12.95 13.20
C GLN A 218 4.87 11.67 13.58
N ILE A 219 4.54 10.54 12.94
CA ILE A 219 5.06 9.22 13.35
C ILE A 219 6.22 8.71 12.48
N VAL A 220 6.37 9.20 11.25
CA VAL A 220 7.47 8.85 10.34
C VAL A 220 8.37 10.04 10.07
N GLY A 221 7.77 11.18 9.74
CA GLY A 221 8.39 12.43 9.30
C GLY A 221 7.63 13.00 8.10
N GLU A 222 7.91 14.24 7.75
CA GLU A 222 7.26 14.94 6.64
C GLU A 222 7.46 14.23 5.30
N VAL A 223 6.63 14.58 4.31
CA VAL A 223 6.87 14.17 2.93
C VAL A 223 8.08 14.94 2.40
N VAL A 224 9.21 14.25 2.30
CA VAL A 224 10.48 14.86 1.90
C VAL A 224 10.70 14.84 0.39
N TYR A 225 10.04 13.93 -0.32
CA TYR A 225 10.12 13.84 -1.77
C TYR A 225 8.83 13.29 -2.36
N ARG A 226 8.40 13.88 -3.48
CA ARG A 226 7.25 13.42 -4.26
C ARG A 226 7.55 13.55 -5.75
N THR A 227 7.24 12.50 -6.51
CA THR A 227 7.22 12.53 -7.96
C THR A 227 6.00 11.78 -8.47
N ASP A 228 5.39 12.28 -9.51
CA ASP A 228 4.20 11.68 -10.12
C ASP A 228 4.56 10.82 -11.34
N ILE A 229 3.58 10.07 -11.87
CA ILE A 229 3.79 9.20 -13.04
C ILE A 229 4.16 10.03 -14.26
N ASP A 230 3.51 11.18 -14.44
CA ASP A 230 3.70 12.05 -15.59
C ASP A 230 5.13 12.59 -15.68
N ASP A 231 5.79 12.79 -14.53
CA ASP A 231 7.19 13.23 -14.45
C ASP A 231 8.17 12.13 -14.89
N LEU A 232 7.77 10.87 -14.83
CA LEU A 232 8.61 9.71 -15.11
C LEU A 232 8.21 8.96 -16.39
N ALA A 233 7.07 9.32 -16.98
CA ALA A 233 6.56 8.69 -18.20
C ALA A 233 7.47 9.00 -19.40
N GLY A 234 7.67 8.00 -20.26
CA GLY A 234 8.52 8.14 -21.46
C GLY A 234 10.01 8.00 -21.22
N GLU A 235 10.53 8.38 -20.07
CA GLU A 235 11.97 8.27 -19.79
C GLU A 235 12.29 7.07 -18.86
N TYR A 236 11.47 6.85 -17.81
CA TYR A 236 11.73 5.84 -16.78
C TYR A 236 10.60 4.84 -16.55
N LEU A 237 9.38 5.21 -16.93
CA LEU A 237 8.21 4.32 -16.92
C LEU A 237 7.75 4.10 -18.36
N ALA A 238 7.29 2.90 -18.64
CA ALA A 238 6.74 2.57 -19.95
C ALA A 238 5.52 3.46 -20.26
N ASP A 239 5.52 4.07 -21.44
CA ASP A 239 4.34 4.79 -21.94
C ASP A 239 3.21 3.80 -22.19
N TYR A 240 2.05 4.13 -21.67
CA TYR A 240 0.82 3.38 -21.98
C TYR A 240 -0.32 4.35 -22.29
N ASN A 241 -1.17 3.94 -23.22
CA ASN A 241 -2.38 4.69 -23.56
C ASN A 241 -3.55 4.21 -22.71
N VAL A 242 -4.31 5.15 -22.14
CA VAL A 242 -5.56 4.84 -21.43
C VAL A 242 -6.73 5.09 -22.38
N GLU A 243 -7.39 4.02 -22.78
CA GLU A 243 -8.58 4.07 -23.61
C GLU A 243 -9.83 3.79 -22.79
N ARG A 244 -10.66 4.81 -22.60
CA ARG A 244 -11.96 4.66 -21.94
C ARG A 244 -13.02 4.22 -22.92
N ILE A 245 -13.54 3.01 -22.72
CA ILE A 245 -14.57 2.41 -23.56
C ILE A 245 -15.92 2.53 -22.87
N SER A 246 -16.81 3.27 -23.49
CA SER A 246 -18.20 3.40 -23.03
C SER A 246 -19.02 2.19 -23.42
N ILE A 247 -19.56 1.48 -22.44
CA ILE A 247 -20.35 0.25 -22.60
C ILE A 247 -21.83 0.54 -22.34
N GLU A 248 -22.70 0.11 -23.22
CA GLU A 248 -24.14 0.22 -23.01
C GLU A 248 -24.70 -0.95 -22.22
N PHE A 249 -25.73 -0.70 -21.42
CA PHE A 249 -26.50 -1.78 -20.80
C PHE A 249 -27.22 -2.62 -21.87
N THR A 250 -27.43 -3.88 -21.60
CA THR A 250 -28.49 -4.61 -22.30
C THR A 250 -29.86 -4.06 -21.88
N PRO A 251 -30.93 -4.20 -22.71
CA PRO A 251 -32.26 -3.70 -22.34
C PRO A 251 -32.75 -4.17 -20.96
N ASP A 252 -32.51 -5.44 -20.65
CA ASP A 252 -32.88 -6.04 -19.36
C ASP A 252 -32.07 -5.48 -18.19
N GLU A 253 -30.79 -5.27 -18.38
CA GLU A 253 -29.90 -4.68 -17.38
C GLU A 253 -30.32 -3.25 -17.11
N LYS A 254 -30.61 -2.45 -18.14
CA LYS A 254 -31.05 -1.05 -18.00
C LYS A 254 -32.32 -0.99 -17.16
N LYS A 255 -33.33 -1.79 -17.48
CA LYS A 255 -34.58 -1.84 -16.73
C LYS A 255 -34.37 -2.21 -15.25
N LYS A 256 -33.54 -3.23 -14.98
CA LYS A 256 -33.21 -3.64 -13.61
C LYS A 256 -32.41 -2.58 -12.87
N TYR A 257 -31.47 -1.93 -13.52
CA TYR A 257 -30.66 -0.85 -12.98
C TYR A 257 -31.53 0.33 -12.57
N GLU A 258 -32.36 0.84 -13.47
CA GLU A 258 -33.26 1.98 -13.23
C GLU A 258 -34.24 1.70 -12.08
N LYS A 259 -34.85 0.50 -12.04
CA LYS A 259 -35.71 0.08 -10.94
C LYS A 259 -35.01 0.18 -9.59
N ASN A 260 -33.79 -0.34 -9.48
CA ASN A 260 -33.05 -0.31 -8.22
C ASN A 260 -32.57 1.11 -7.87
N ARG A 261 -32.17 1.91 -8.86
CA ARG A 261 -31.84 3.34 -8.66
C ARG A 261 -33.03 4.14 -8.16
N LYS A 262 -34.22 3.88 -8.69
CA LYS A 262 -35.46 4.54 -8.26
C LYS A 262 -35.78 4.24 -6.78
N ILE A 263 -35.62 3.00 -6.33
CA ILE A 263 -35.84 2.62 -4.92
C ILE A 263 -34.88 3.44 -4.01
N PHE A 264 -33.60 3.48 -4.33
CA PHE A 264 -32.61 4.22 -3.53
C PHE A 264 -32.90 5.74 -3.54
N ARG A 265 -33.17 6.30 -4.71
CA ARG A 265 -33.49 7.74 -4.87
C ARG A 265 -34.75 8.15 -4.09
N ASN A 266 -35.81 7.34 -4.18
CA ASN A 266 -37.05 7.60 -3.45
C ASN A 266 -36.83 7.60 -1.94
N TYR A 267 -35.99 6.71 -1.41
CA TYR A 267 -35.62 6.70 0.01
C TYR A 267 -34.90 8.02 0.40
N LEU A 268 -33.94 8.47 -0.39
CA LEU A 268 -33.22 9.73 -0.12
C LEU A 268 -34.18 10.91 -0.11
N ILE A 269 -35.08 11.00 -1.10
CA ILE A 269 -36.10 12.08 -1.19
C ILE A 269 -37.06 12.03 -0.01
N SER A 270 -37.60 10.86 0.33
CA SER A 270 -38.57 10.71 1.43
C SER A 270 -37.99 11.05 2.81
N ARG A 271 -36.68 11.02 2.95
CA ARG A 271 -35.97 11.34 4.20
C ARG A 271 -35.22 12.68 4.13
N ASN A 272 -35.38 13.44 3.04
CA ASN A 272 -34.65 14.68 2.78
C ASN A 272 -33.13 14.55 2.99
N ILE A 273 -32.54 13.43 2.52
CA ILE A 273 -31.13 13.14 2.68
C ILE A 273 -30.38 13.61 1.44
N GLN A 274 -29.36 14.46 1.63
CA GLN A 274 -28.39 14.82 0.61
C GLN A 274 -27.10 14.04 0.86
N LEU A 275 -26.53 13.46 -0.20
CA LEU A 275 -25.26 12.74 -0.15
C LEU A 275 -24.14 13.64 -0.65
N ASN A 276 -23.56 14.41 0.25
CA ASN A 276 -22.45 15.32 -0.07
C ASN A 276 -21.08 14.72 0.25
N SER A 277 -21.05 13.68 1.08
CA SER A 277 -19.81 13.05 1.55
C SER A 277 -19.95 11.53 1.72
N ALA A 278 -18.82 10.84 1.81
CA ALA A 278 -18.77 9.43 2.16
C ALA A 278 -19.38 9.14 3.55
N SER A 279 -19.26 10.08 4.49
CA SER A 279 -19.83 9.97 5.83
C SER A 279 -21.36 9.95 5.81
N ASP A 280 -21.99 10.67 4.88
CA ASP A 280 -23.46 10.68 4.76
C ASP A 280 -23.97 9.31 4.30
N PHE A 281 -23.26 8.66 3.39
CA PHE A 281 -23.58 7.30 2.99
C PHE A 281 -23.40 6.31 4.15
N GLN A 282 -22.34 6.44 4.94
CA GLN A 282 -22.11 5.60 6.13
C GLN A 282 -23.25 5.75 7.16
N LYS A 283 -23.78 6.96 7.37
CA LYS A 283 -24.94 7.17 8.25
C LYS A 283 -26.15 6.37 7.80
N ILE A 284 -26.40 6.25 6.48
CA ILE A 284 -27.49 5.44 5.95
C ILE A 284 -27.21 3.95 6.18
N VAL A 285 -25.96 3.51 5.98
CA VAL A 285 -25.55 2.14 6.26
C VAL A 285 -25.77 1.80 7.73
N MET A 286 -25.40 2.66 8.67
CA MET A 286 -25.64 2.46 10.10
C MET A 286 -27.14 2.37 10.42
N ARG A 287 -27.96 3.27 9.84
CA ARG A 287 -29.42 3.25 9.98
C ARG A 287 -30.04 1.95 9.45
N SER A 288 -29.46 1.33 8.43
CA SER A 288 -29.97 0.11 7.82
C SER A 288 -30.01 -1.09 8.77
N GLY A 289 -29.31 -1.02 9.89
CA GLY A 289 -29.39 -2.02 10.96
C GLY A 289 -30.73 -2.02 11.69
N ARG A 290 -31.41 -0.84 11.77
CA ARG A 290 -32.65 -0.65 12.55
C ARG A 290 -33.83 -0.22 11.68
N ASP A 291 -33.62 0.36 10.50
CA ASP A 291 -34.65 0.85 9.58
C ASP A 291 -34.75 -0.07 8.35
N PRO A 292 -35.86 -0.83 8.19
CA PRO A 292 -36.05 -1.71 7.03
C PRO A 292 -36.07 -0.95 5.69
N ALA A 293 -36.54 0.31 5.67
CA ALA A 293 -36.56 1.13 4.47
C ALA A 293 -35.11 1.53 4.06
N ALA A 294 -34.28 1.92 5.04
CA ALA A 294 -32.86 2.17 4.80
C ALA A 294 -32.15 0.90 4.28
N ARG A 295 -32.45 -0.27 4.88
CA ARG A 295 -31.90 -1.55 4.42
C ARG A 295 -32.29 -1.86 2.99
N SER A 296 -33.59 -1.70 2.63
CA SER A 296 -34.06 -1.89 1.26
C SER A 296 -33.36 -0.95 0.27
N ALA A 297 -33.19 0.31 0.63
CA ALA A 297 -32.49 1.31 -0.17
C ALA A 297 -31.01 0.97 -0.39
N ILE A 298 -30.29 0.58 0.65
CA ILE A 298 -28.88 0.15 0.54
C ILE A 298 -28.73 -1.11 -0.31
N LEU A 299 -29.62 -2.09 -0.14
CA LEU A 299 -29.60 -3.31 -0.97
C LEU A 299 -29.89 -3.01 -2.45
N ALA A 300 -30.84 -2.09 -2.72
CA ALA A 300 -31.13 -1.64 -4.07
C ALA A 300 -29.92 -0.89 -4.68
N HIS A 301 -29.27 -0.02 -3.91
CA HIS A 301 -28.06 0.67 -4.36
C HIS A 301 -26.94 -0.33 -4.74
N LYS A 302 -26.65 -1.29 -3.85
CA LYS A 302 -25.65 -2.34 -4.13
C LYS A 302 -26.02 -3.22 -5.34
N LYS A 303 -27.32 -3.51 -5.53
CA LYS A 303 -27.78 -4.25 -6.72
C LYS A 303 -27.58 -3.43 -8.01
N ALA A 304 -27.93 -2.14 -8.00
CA ALA A 304 -27.69 -1.26 -9.13
C ALA A 304 -26.20 -1.17 -9.48
N GLU A 305 -25.34 -0.95 -8.48
CA GLU A 305 -23.89 -0.94 -8.65
C GLU A 305 -23.39 -2.25 -9.29
N LYS A 306 -23.83 -3.40 -8.75
CA LYS A 306 -23.44 -4.72 -9.28
C LYS A 306 -23.87 -4.93 -10.73
N ILE A 307 -25.06 -4.43 -11.14
CA ILE A 307 -25.53 -4.51 -12.53
C ILE A 307 -24.62 -3.68 -13.43
N ALA A 308 -24.32 -2.43 -13.06
CA ALA A 308 -23.44 -1.57 -13.86
C ALA A 308 -22.03 -2.15 -14.01
N PHE A 309 -21.45 -2.62 -12.93
CA PHE A 309 -20.09 -3.14 -12.92
C PHE A 309 -19.94 -4.49 -13.64
N ASN A 310 -21.00 -5.31 -13.69
CA ASN A 310 -20.98 -6.64 -14.25
C ASN A 310 -21.78 -6.76 -15.55
N SER A 311 -21.95 -5.68 -16.32
CA SER A 311 -22.71 -5.71 -17.59
C SER A 311 -22.19 -6.74 -18.56
N GLU A 312 -23.10 -7.45 -19.22
CA GLU A 312 -22.78 -8.49 -20.21
C GLU A 312 -22.05 -7.95 -21.44
N ASN A 313 -22.33 -6.71 -21.81
CA ASN A 313 -21.66 -6.10 -22.94
C ASN A 313 -20.17 -5.85 -22.67
N LYS A 314 -19.74 -5.75 -21.41
CA LYS A 314 -18.32 -5.74 -21.05
C LYS A 314 -17.62 -7.06 -21.40
N ILE A 315 -18.32 -8.19 -21.21
CA ILE A 315 -17.80 -9.52 -21.63
C ILE A 315 -17.72 -9.62 -23.15
N LYS A 316 -18.70 -9.04 -23.88
CA LYS A 316 -18.63 -8.99 -25.34
C LYS A 316 -17.42 -8.18 -25.83
N PHE A 317 -17.14 -7.05 -25.17
CA PHE A 317 -15.94 -6.26 -25.48
C PHE A 317 -14.64 -7.05 -25.23
N LEU A 318 -14.57 -7.85 -24.18
CA LEU A 318 -13.36 -8.66 -23.93
C LEU A 318 -13.05 -9.62 -25.10
N ARG A 319 -14.04 -10.06 -25.87
CA ARG A 319 -13.80 -10.90 -27.05
C ARG A 319 -13.02 -10.18 -28.15
N THR A 320 -13.12 -8.86 -28.23
CA THR A 320 -12.40 -8.07 -29.22
C THR A 320 -10.94 -7.81 -28.83
N VAL A 321 -10.65 -7.85 -27.53
CA VAL A 321 -9.30 -7.58 -26.99
C VAL A 321 -8.50 -8.86 -26.83
N LEU A 322 -9.16 -9.97 -26.46
CA LEU A 322 -8.47 -11.22 -26.19
C LEU A 322 -7.92 -11.86 -27.48
N ASN A 323 -6.61 -11.98 -27.55
CA ASN A 323 -5.88 -12.63 -28.63
C ASN A 323 -4.70 -13.45 -28.07
N LYS A 324 -3.98 -14.19 -28.92
CA LYS A 324 -2.86 -15.05 -28.52
C LYS A 324 -1.49 -14.35 -28.55
N GLU A 325 -1.43 -13.19 -29.16
CA GLU A 325 -0.16 -12.46 -29.37
C GLU A 325 0.16 -11.53 -28.19
N ASP A 326 -0.88 -11.05 -27.51
CA ASP A 326 -0.75 -10.10 -26.42
C ASP A 326 -0.80 -10.78 -25.05
N ARG A 327 -0.17 -10.17 -24.07
CA ARG A 327 -0.26 -10.55 -22.67
C ARG A 327 -1.25 -9.65 -21.97
N ILE A 328 -2.34 -10.21 -21.49
CA ILE A 328 -3.52 -9.48 -21.06
C ILE A 328 -3.81 -9.76 -19.58
N ILE A 329 -3.96 -8.71 -18.80
CA ILE A 329 -4.43 -8.82 -17.41
C ILE A 329 -5.78 -8.14 -17.31
N ILE A 330 -6.78 -8.88 -16.82
CA ILE A 330 -8.14 -8.40 -16.66
C ILE A 330 -8.45 -8.25 -15.16
N PHE A 331 -8.93 -7.07 -14.79
CA PHE A 331 -9.27 -6.74 -13.41
C PHE A 331 -10.76 -6.48 -13.24
N THR A 332 -11.33 -6.94 -12.15
CA THR A 332 -12.73 -6.68 -11.81
C THR A 332 -12.95 -6.65 -10.30
N LYS A 333 -13.89 -5.83 -9.85
CA LYS A 333 -14.23 -5.67 -8.43
C LYS A 333 -14.87 -6.93 -7.82
N TYR A 334 -15.64 -7.67 -8.61
CA TYR A 334 -16.50 -8.75 -8.10
C TYR A 334 -16.00 -10.14 -8.53
N ASN A 335 -15.80 -11.03 -7.57
CA ASN A 335 -15.42 -12.42 -7.87
C ASN A 335 -16.39 -13.14 -8.80
N SER A 336 -17.69 -12.80 -8.76
CA SER A 336 -18.68 -13.35 -9.70
C SER A 336 -18.32 -13.05 -11.16
N MET A 337 -17.79 -11.86 -11.43
CA MET A 337 -17.34 -11.48 -12.78
C MET A 337 -16.01 -12.16 -13.11
N VAL A 338 -15.09 -12.32 -12.14
CA VAL A 338 -13.85 -13.10 -12.33
C VAL A 338 -14.19 -14.50 -12.85
N TYR A 339 -15.07 -15.21 -12.12
CA TYR A 339 -15.44 -16.58 -12.51
C TYR A 339 -16.18 -16.61 -13.85
N LYS A 340 -17.08 -15.66 -14.12
CA LYS A 340 -17.78 -15.57 -15.40
C LYS A 340 -16.83 -15.37 -16.57
N ILE A 341 -15.85 -14.48 -16.45
CA ILE A 341 -14.82 -14.24 -17.47
C ILE A 341 -13.94 -15.47 -17.64
N SER A 342 -13.46 -16.06 -16.53
CA SER A 342 -12.63 -17.26 -16.54
C SER A 342 -13.32 -18.43 -17.28
N GLN A 343 -14.60 -18.69 -16.98
CA GLN A 343 -15.39 -19.74 -17.63
C GLN A 343 -15.68 -19.44 -19.09
N THR A 344 -16.00 -18.16 -19.43
CA THR A 344 -16.34 -17.77 -20.80
C THR A 344 -15.15 -17.88 -21.75
N PHE A 345 -13.95 -17.55 -21.28
CA PHE A 345 -12.75 -17.47 -22.12
C PHE A 345 -11.70 -18.54 -21.83
N PHE A 346 -11.99 -19.46 -20.88
CA PHE A 346 -11.06 -20.51 -20.44
C PHE A 346 -9.68 -19.99 -20.00
N ILE A 347 -9.66 -18.83 -19.35
CA ILE A 347 -8.45 -18.22 -18.81
C ILE A 347 -8.35 -18.43 -17.31
N PRO A 348 -7.13 -18.58 -16.75
CA PRO A 348 -6.96 -18.77 -15.32
C PRO A 348 -7.42 -17.53 -14.53
N CYS A 349 -7.95 -17.77 -13.33
CA CYS A 349 -8.41 -16.71 -12.44
C CYS A 349 -7.69 -16.72 -11.10
N ILE A 350 -7.47 -15.52 -10.55
CA ILE A 350 -6.88 -15.31 -9.23
C ILE A 350 -7.87 -14.51 -8.37
N THR A 351 -8.26 -15.08 -7.24
CA THR A 351 -9.16 -14.46 -6.26
C THR A 351 -8.58 -14.61 -4.84
N HIS A 352 -9.22 -14.00 -3.84
CA HIS A 352 -8.84 -14.18 -2.43
C HIS A 352 -8.87 -15.65 -1.97
N LYS A 353 -9.58 -16.54 -2.70
CA LYS A 353 -9.63 -17.98 -2.41
C LYS A 353 -8.46 -18.75 -3.04
N THR A 354 -7.71 -18.14 -3.94
CA THR A 354 -6.56 -18.80 -4.58
C THR A 354 -5.40 -18.86 -3.60
N SER A 355 -4.92 -20.07 -3.28
CA SER A 355 -3.81 -20.26 -2.36
C SER A 355 -2.52 -19.58 -2.87
N ALA A 356 -1.63 -19.18 -1.96
CA ALA A 356 -0.35 -18.55 -2.31
C ALA A 356 0.49 -19.42 -3.28
N ARG A 357 0.50 -20.75 -3.06
CA ARG A 357 1.20 -21.70 -3.93
C ARG A 357 0.62 -21.74 -5.34
N GLU A 358 -0.71 -21.77 -5.45
CA GLU A 358 -1.40 -21.78 -6.75
C GLU A 358 -1.22 -20.45 -7.47
N ARG A 359 -1.32 -19.33 -6.76
CA ARG A 359 -1.08 -17.99 -7.30
C ARG A 359 0.32 -17.89 -7.90
N LYS A 360 1.37 -18.28 -7.17
CA LYS A 360 2.76 -18.31 -7.68
C LYS A 360 2.89 -19.19 -8.93
N ARG A 361 2.21 -20.34 -8.96
CA ARG A 361 2.20 -21.22 -10.13
C ARG A 361 1.56 -20.55 -11.35
N LEU A 362 0.37 -19.94 -11.19
CA LEU A 362 -0.33 -19.26 -12.28
C LEU A 362 0.45 -18.07 -12.83
N LEU A 363 1.01 -17.23 -11.96
CA LEU A 363 1.84 -16.09 -12.37
C LEU A 363 3.12 -16.53 -13.09
N ARG A 364 3.77 -17.60 -12.64
CA ARG A 364 4.92 -18.19 -13.33
C ARG A 364 4.54 -18.70 -14.73
N GLN A 365 3.41 -19.38 -14.86
CA GLN A 365 2.91 -19.89 -16.14
C GLN A 365 2.50 -18.75 -17.08
N PHE A 366 1.95 -17.67 -16.57
CA PHE A 366 1.68 -16.45 -17.34
C PHE A 366 2.99 -15.80 -17.80
N ARG A 367 3.98 -15.66 -16.91
CA ARG A 367 5.33 -15.15 -17.25
C ARG A 367 6.00 -16.00 -18.33
N GLY A 368 5.90 -17.31 -18.23
CA GLY A 368 6.45 -18.27 -19.21
C GLY A 368 5.65 -18.39 -20.51
N GLY A 369 4.56 -17.63 -20.69
CA GLY A 369 3.75 -17.62 -21.93
C GLY A 369 2.80 -18.81 -22.09
N LYS A 370 2.68 -19.70 -21.09
CA LYS A 370 1.68 -20.78 -21.12
C LYS A 370 0.25 -20.25 -21.14
N TYR A 371 0.00 -19.14 -20.44
CA TYR A 371 -1.22 -18.37 -20.49
C TYR A 371 -0.92 -16.99 -21.05
N THR A 372 -1.73 -16.52 -21.98
CA THR A 372 -1.64 -15.18 -22.56
C THR A 372 -2.56 -14.18 -21.86
N ALA A 373 -3.56 -14.66 -21.13
CA ALA A 373 -4.47 -13.82 -20.37
C ALA A 373 -4.72 -14.41 -18.97
N ILE A 374 -4.92 -13.54 -17.98
CA ILE A 374 -5.40 -13.88 -16.64
C ILE A 374 -6.46 -12.89 -16.20
N VAL A 375 -7.40 -13.34 -15.36
CA VAL A 375 -8.39 -12.46 -14.73
C VAL A 375 -8.24 -12.48 -13.22
N SER A 376 -8.30 -11.30 -12.59
CA SER A 376 -8.17 -11.17 -11.16
C SER A 376 -9.21 -10.27 -10.53
N SER A 377 -9.59 -10.56 -9.29
CA SER A 377 -10.17 -9.58 -8.39
C SER A 377 -9.05 -8.79 -7.70
N ARG A 378 -9.39 -7.90 -6.78
CA ARG A 378 -8.47 -7.03 -5.99
C ARG A 378 -7.19 -7.69 -5.45
N VAL A 379 -7.07 -9.01 -5.53
CA VAL A 379 -5.98 -9.79 -4.91
C VAL A 379 -4.61 -9.55 -5.54
N LEU A 380 -4.55 -8.96 -6.73
CA LEU A 380 -3.26 -8.54 -7.34
C LEU A 380 -2.87 -7.11 -6.92
N ASP A 381 -3.65 -6.48 -6.06
CA ASP A 381 -3.51 -5.07 -5.75
C ASP A 381 -2.34 -4.74 -4.82
N GLU A 382 -1.88 -5.66 -3.95
CA GLU A 382 -0.83 -5.37 -2.98
C GLU A 382 0.30 -6.40 -3.01
N GLY A 383 1.52 -5.92 -3.27
CA GLY A 383 2.75 -6.66 -2.98
C GLY A 383 3.04 -7.89 -3.83
N ILE A 384 2.34 -8.09 -4.96
CA ILE A 384 2.59 -9.23 -5.83
C ILE A 384 3.44 -8.81 -7.02
N ASP A 385 4.53 -9.52 -7.26
CA ASP A 385 5.32 -9.42 -8.49
C ASP A 385 4.51 -10.00 -9.66
N VAL A 386 3.66 -9.15 -10.27
CA VAL A 386 2.83 -9.53 -11.41
C VAL A 386 3.68 -9.46 -12.68
N PRO A 387 3.66 -10.50 -13.51
CA PRO A 387 4.41 -10.52 -14.75
C PRO A 387 3.97 -9.43 -15.73
N GLU A 388 4.90 -9.02 -16.55
CA GLU A 388 4.68 -8.00 -17.57
C GLU A 388 3.52 -8.36 -18.52
N ALA A 389 2.66 -7.37 -18.77
CA ALA A 389 1.59 -7.42 -19.72
C ALA A 389 1.66 -6.20 -20.63
N ASN A 390 1.20 -6.32 -21.87
CA ASN A 390 1.10 -5.18 -22.76
C ASN A 390 -0.34 -4.65 -22.87
N ILE A 391 -1.32 -5.40 -22.37
CA ILE A 391 -2.71 -4.96 -22.30
C ILE A 391 -3.26 -5.17 -20.89
N GLY A 392 -3.81 -4.10 -20.33
CA GLY A 392 -4.62 -4.12 -19.12
C GLY A 392 -6.09 -3.86 -19.44
N VAL A 393 -7.02 -4.57 -18.80
CA VAL A 393 -8.45 -4.30 -18.95
C VAL A 393 -9.09 -4.15 -17.58
N ILE A 394 -9.63 -2.96 -17.31
CA ILE A 394 -10.44 -2.68 -16.14
C ILE A 394 -11.91 -2.90 -16.49
N VAL A 395 -12.46 -4.04 -16.12
CA VAL A 395 -13.88 -4.33 -16.31
C VAL A 395 -14.72 -3.59 -15.27
N SER A 396 -14.26 -3.49 -14.05
CA SER A 396 -14.86 -2.69 -12.96
C SER A 396 -13.82 -2.38 -11.90
N GLY A 397 -13.87 -1.18 -11.34
CA GLY A 397 -12.92 -0.73 -10.33
C GLY A 397 -13.56 0.05 -9.20
N THR A 398 -12.85 0.24 -8.10
CA THR A 398 -13.19 1.15 -7.01
C THR A 398 -12.72 2.56 -7.31
N GLY A 399 -13.17 3.56 -6.51
CA GLY A 399 -12.89 4.98 -6.73
C GLY A 399 -11.43 5.41 -6.66
N SER A 400 -10.53 4.60 -6.10
CA SER A 400 -9.08 4.87 -6.04
C SER A 400 -8.37 4.39 -7.30
N ALA A 401 -8.66 5.02 -8.42
CA ALA A 401 -8.04 4.61 -9.68
C ALA A 401 -6.60 5.04 -9.81
N ARG A 402 -6.17 6.07 -9.09
CA ARG A 402 -4.77 6.44 -9.03
C ARG A 402 -3.92 5.27 -8.54
N GLU A 403 -4.33 4.60 -7.47
CA GLU A 403 -3.71 3.33 -7.03
C GLU A 403 -3.69 2.29 -8.13
N TYR A 404 -4.79 2.17 -8.83
CA TYR A 404 -4.99 1.16 -9.85
C TYR A 404 -4.13 1.41 -11.10
N ILE A 405 -4.09 2.66 -11.57
CA ILE A 405 -3.24 3.08 -12.70
C ILE A 405 -1.76 3.00 -12.32
N GLN A 406 -1.40 3.39 -11.11
CA GLN A 406 -0.04 3.29 -10.60
C GLN A 406 0.43 1.84 -10.49
N ARG A 407 -0.45 0.92 -10.12
CA ARG A 407 -0.16 -0.52 -10.08
C ARG A 407 -0.03 -1.11 -11.48
N LEU A 408 -0.82 -0.62 -12.43
CA LEU A 408 -0.73 -1.02 -13.83
C LEU A 408 0.53 -0.52 -14.54
N GLY A 409 1.07 0.62 -14.14
CA GLY A 409 2.38 1.09 -14.64
C GLY A 409 3.54 0.11 -14.37
N ARG A 410 3.37 -0.82 -13.41
CA ARG A 410 4.31 -1.95 -13.23
C ARG A 410 4.09 -3.08 -14.22
N LEU A 411 2.84 -3.23 -14.69
CA LEU A 411 2.39 -4.38 -15.44
C LEU A 411 2.47 -4.14 -16.94
N LEU A 412 2.20 -2.89 -17.34
CA LEU A 412 2.14 -2.54 -18.75
C LEU A 412 3.53 -2.17 -19.22
N ARG A 413 4.15 -3.07 -19.97
CA ARG A 413 5.37 -2.80 -20.70
C ARG A 413 5.12 -2.90 -22.19
N PRO A 414 5.63 -1.96 -22.99
CA PRO A 414 5.54 -2.07 -24.45
C PRO A 414 6.24 -3.36 -24.89
N LYS A 415 5.61 -4.08 -25.81
CA LYS A 415 6.24 -5.15 -26.56
C LYS A 415 6.91 -4.52 -27.76
N GLU A 416 7.99 -5.13 -28.30
CA GLU A 416 8.67 -4.64 -29.50
C GLU A 416 7.64 -4.17 -30.53
N ASN A 417 7.69 -2.87 -30.88
CA ASN A 417 6.78 -2.17 -31.81
C ASN A 417 5.29 -2.05 -31.41
N LYS A 418 4.89 -2.31 -30.14
CA LYS A 418 3.52 -2.07 -29.67
C LYS A 418 3.53 -1.29 -28.36
N GLN A 419 2.78 -0.19 -28.28
CA GLN A 419 2.54 0.54 -27.04
C GLN A 419 1.69 -0.29 -26.09
N ALA A 420 1.90 -0.13 -24.79
CA ALA A 420 1.05 -0.71 -23.78
C ALA A 420 -0.31 0.01 -23.75
N ILE A 421 -1.41 -0.72 -23.63
CA ILE A 421 -2.77 -0.17 -23.63
C ILE A 421 -3.51 -0.60 -22.37
N LEU A 422 -4.18 0.37 -21.76
CA LEU A 422 -5.12 0.16 -20.66
C LEU A 422 -6.54 0.48 -21.13
N TYR A 423 -7.38 -0.52 -21.24
CA TYR A 423 -8.81 -0.34 -21.48
C TYR A 423 -9.57 -0.17 -20.17
N GLU A 424 -10.26 0.95 -20.01
CA GLU A 424 -11.18 1.20 -18.90
C GLU A 424 -12.62 1.09 -19.39
N LEU A 425 -13.34 0.02 -18.97
CA LEU A 425 -14.72 -0.21 -19.39
C LEU A 425 -15.68 0.47 -18.41
N VAL A 426 -16.41 1.47 -18.90
CA VAL A 426 -17.37 2.25 -18.11
C VAL A 426 -18.77 2.11 -18.67
N THR A 427 -19.71 1.66 -17.86
CA THR A 427 -21.11 1.55 -18.28
C THR A 427 -21.76 2.91 -18.37
N LYS A 428 -22.28 3.27 -19.55
CA LYS A 428 -22.99 4.54 -19.80
C LYS A 428 -24.19 4.70 -18.89
N GLU A 429 -24.54 5.95 -18.57
CA GLU A 429 -25.72 6.31 -17.76
C GLU A 429 -25.75 5.61 -16.40
N SER A 430 -24.60 5.24 -15.87
CA SER A 430 -24.47 4.59 -14.57
C SER A 430 -23.68 5.40 -13.57
N THR A 431 -23.74 5.01 -12.30
CA THR A 431 -22.90 5.57 -11.23
C THR A 431 -21.43 5.30 -11.42
N GLU A 432 -21.07 4.38 -12.30
CA GLU A 432 -19.69 4.06 -12.64
C GLU A 432 -18.98 5.25 -13.33
N ILE A 433 -19.74 6.07 -14.07
CA ILE A 433 -19.20 7.28 -14.72
C ILE A 433 -18.64 8.24 -13.65
N ASN A 434 -19.36 8.48 -12.56
CA ASN A 434 -18.89 9.35 -11.49
C ASN A 434 -17.65 8.78 -10.79
N THR A 435 -17.59 7.48 -10.65
CA THR A 435 -16.43 6.77 -10.12
C THR A 435 -15.24 6.91 -11.08
N ALA A 436 -15.46 6.82 -12.37
CA ALA A 436 -14.44 6.98 -13.40
C ALA A 436 -13.93 8.44 -13.53
N TYR A 437 -14.77 9.45 -13.28
CA TYR A 437 -14.32 10.86 -13.26
C TYR A 437 -13.47 11.18 -12.03
N ARG A 438 -13.83 10.71 -10.84
CA ARG A 438 -13.01 10.86 -9.61
C ARG A 438 -11.63 10.25 -9.72
N ARG A 439 -11.41 9.45 -10.74
CA ARG A 439 -10.13 8.83 -11.05
C ARG A 439 -9.20 9.74 -11.84
N LYS A 440 -9.68 10.85 -12.40
CA LYS A 440 -8.87 11.83 -13.12
C LYS A 440 -8.41 13.00 -12.24
N THR A 441 -9.07 13.22 -11.12
CA THR A 441 -8.72 14.24 -10.11
C THR A 441 -7.98 13.61 -8.94
#